data_84f1d75d54762e6bf9f9cc317b6e4325
#
_entry.id   84f1d75d54762e6bf9f9cc317b6e4325
#
_cell.length_a   1.000
_cell.length_b   1.000
_cell.length_c   1.000
_cell.angle_alpha   90.00
_cell.angle_beta   90.00
_cell.angle_gamma   90.00
#
_symmetry.space_group_name_H-M   'P 1'
#
loop_
_entity.id
_entity.type
_entity.pdbx_description
1 polymer ?
#
loop_
_entity_poly.entity_id
_entity_poly.type
_entity_poly.pdbx_seq_one_letter_code
_entity_poly.pdbx_strand_id
1 'polypeptide(L)'
;TGDATLEPCGKCEPCVAIAASRHVDVLEVDAASHTGVDDARDIIEGVGYRPVSARYKNYIIDEVHMMSKSAFNALLKTLEEPPDNVKFIFATTEIRKVPVTILSRCQRFDLRRVDSDVLAAHLASICTHESINADPEALSVISRAAEGSVRDSLSLLDQAAAMTADQISADNIAAMLGRPGRTDSIAMLDAAMSGDAAGALDALASAHTNGAEPEMAIADLMDLIHRSSLIAAGGSADSLLEAERAPVTALADMGIARLGRAWQMLLKGHAEITTAPQPMAAAEMLLIRLAHLANMPTPADIIGKLGRGKDAAPTAAAKPASTPAAESPVSYTHLRAHETA
;
A
#
# COMPACT_ATOMS: atom_id res chain seq x y z
N THR A 1 -20.76 -22.24 32.39
CA THR A 1 -21.43 -23.19 31.52
C THR A 1 -22.91 -22.85 31.30
N GLY A 2 -23.16 -21.66 30.79
CA GLY A 2 -24.45 -21.21 30.33
C GLY A 2 -24.71 -21.63 28.88
N ASP A 3 -25.79 -21.12 28.26
CA ASP A 3 -26.05 -21.29 26.84
C ASP A 3 -24.98 -20.62 25.97
N ALA A 4 -24.96 -20.97 24.66
CA ALA A 4 -24.07 -20.31 23.73
C ALA A 4 -24.35 -18.82 23.70
N THR A 5 -23.32 -17.99 23.84
CA THR A 5 -23.41 -16.54 23.85
C THR A 5 -22.37 -15.94 22.94
N LEU A 6 -22.71 -14.80 22.30
CA LEU A 6 -21.76 -13.98 21.55
C LEU A 6 -20.94 -13.06 22.46
N GLU A 7 -21.37 -12.90 23.72
CA GLU A 7 -20.71 -12.05 24.70
C GLU A 7 -20.09 -12.93 25.82
N PRO A 8 -18.80 -13.29 25.71
CA PRO A 8 -18.14 -14.02 26.77
C PRO A 8 -18.02 -13.17 28.02
N CYS A 9 -18.21 -13.77 29.22
CA CYS A 9 -18.18 -13.01 30.47
C CYS A 9 -16.78 -12.50 30.89
N GLY A 10 -15.69 -13.04 30.28
CA GLY A 10 -14.30 -12.68 30.56
C GLY A 10 -13.77 -13.08 31.95
N LYS A 11 -14.62 -13.59 32.86
CA LYS A 11 -14.29 -13.81 34.25
C LYS A 11 -14.32 -15.28 34.69
N CYS A 12 -15.04 -16.16 34.00
CA CYS A 12 -15.10 -17.58 34.33
C CYS A 12 -13.81 -18.29 33.89
N GLU A 13 -13.53 -19.42 34.52
CA GLU A 13 -12.31 -20.20 34.24
C GLU A 13 -12.08 -20.50 32.77
N PRO A 14 -13.06 -20.96 31.97
CA PRO A 14 -12.88 -21.12 30.52
C PRO A 14 -12.54 -19.83 29.78
N CYS A 15 -13.19 -18.70 30.10
CA CYS A 15 -12.90 -17.42 29.44
C CYS A 15 -11.46 -16.97 29.71
N VAL A 16 -11.02 -17.08 30.96
CA VAL A 16 -9.64 -16.72 31.38
C VAL A 16 -8.63 -17.66 30.72
N ALA A 17 -8.92 -18.96 30.68
CA ALA A 17 -8.04 -19.96 30.09
C ALA A 17 -7.92 -19.75 28.55
N ILE A 18 -9.03 -19.44 27.86
CA ILE A 18 -9.03 -19.14 26.41
C ILE A 18 -8.25 -17.85 26.13
N ALA A 19 -8.50 -16.78 26.91
CA ALA A 19 -7.79 -15.51 26.74
C ALA A 19 -6.27 -15.64 26.98
N ALA A 20 -5.86 -16.62 27.78
CA ALA A 20 -4.45 -16.91 28.04
C ALA A 20 -3.89 -18.03 27.14
N SER A 21 -4.60 -18.44 26.06
CA SER A 21 -4.23 -19.53 25.13
C SER A 21 -3.84 -20.85 25.84
N ARG A 22 -4.55 -21.18 26.95
CA ARG A 22 -4.26 -22.35 27.80
C ARG A 22 -5.43 -23.32 27.94
N HIS A 23 -6.51 -23.12 27.20
CA HIS A 23 -7.68 -23.99 27.30
C HIS A 23 -7.45 -25.31 26.56
N VAL A 24 -7.66 -26.45 27.23
CA VAL A 24 -7.35 -27.78 26.71
C VAL A 24 -8.14 -28.17 25.45
N ASP A 25 -9.32 -27.59 25.24
CA ASP A 25 -10.18 -27.85 24.08
C ASP A 25 -10.13 -26.72 23.03
N VAL A 26 -9.25 -25.73 23.18
CA VAL A 26 -8.99 -24.67 22.20
C VAL A 26 -7.51 -24.67 21.90
N LEU A 27 -7.16 -25.22 20.76
CA LEU A 27 -5.78 -25.38 20.31
C LEU A 27 -5.50 -24.36 19.21
N GLU A 28 -4.51 -23.50 19.48
CA GLU A 28 -4.00 -22.53 18.52
C GLU A 28 -2.70 -23.07 17.93
N VAL A 29 -2.64 -23.15 16.61
CA VAL A 29 -1.49 -23.63 15.86
C VAL A 29 -1.12 -22.58 14.84
N ASP A 30 0.11 -22.11 14.87
CA ASP A 30 0.67 -21.24 13.85
C ASP A 30 1.26 -22.11 12.71
N ALA A 31 0.64 -22.07 11.53
CA ALA A 31 1.10 -22.82 10.38
C ALA A 31 2.45 -22.31 9.83
N ALA A 32 2.93 -21.13 10.20
CA ALA A 32 4.27 -20.68 9.83
C ALA A 32 5.36 -21.49 10.53
N SER A 33 5.10 -21.93 11.78
CA SER A 33 6.00 -22.78 12.57
C SER A 33 5.74 -24.28 12.37
N HIS A 34 4.51 -24.66 11.96
CA HIS A 34 4.02 -26.04 11.82
C HIS A 34 3.53 -26.30 10.41
N THR A 35 4.45 -26.36 9.43
CA THR A 35 4.14 -26.49 8.00
C THR A 35 4.02 -27.94 7.50
N GLY A 36 4.48 -28.89 8.30
CA GLY A 36 4.70 -30.29 7.92
C GLY A 36 3.43 -31.15 7.85
N VAL A 37 3.59 -32.30 7.23
CA VAL A 37 2.56 -33.36 7.23
C VAL A 37 2.40 -33.98 8.61
N ASP A 38 3.48 -34.07 9.36
CA ASP A 38 3.45 -34.68 10.69
C ASP A 38 2.68 -33.80 11.66
N ASP A 39 2.85 -32.46 11.59
CA ASP A 39 2.02 -31.51 12.36
C ASP A 39 0.52 -31.66 12.05
N ALA A 40 0.18 -31.83 10.75
CA ALA A 40 -1.20 -32.08 10.36
C ALA A 40 -1.73 -33.43 10.87
N ARG A 41 -0.89 -34.46 10.96
CA ARG A 41 -1.27 -35.77 11.54
C ARG A 41 -1.54 -35.68 13.03
N ASP A 42 -0.74 -34.92 13.78
CA ASP A 42 -0.97 -34.68 15.21
C ASP A 42 -2.33 -34.03 15.45
N ILE A 43 -2.70 -33.06 14.59
CA ILE A 43 -4.02 -32.43 14.63
C ILE A 43 -5.11 -33.50 14.36
N ILE A 44 -4.95 -34.32 13.30
CA ILE A 44 -5.93 -35.34 12.92
C ILE A 44 -6.10 -36.40 14.00
N GLU A 45 -5.03 -36.87 14.62
CA GLU A 45 -5.08 -37.78 15.76
C GLU A 45 -5.83 -37.17 16.94
N GLY A 46 -5.53 -35.88 17.23
CA GLY A 46 -6.21 -35.12 18.26
C GLY A 46 -7.71 -34.94 18.06
N VAL A 47 -8.17 -34.88 16.79
CA VAL A 47 -9.59 -34.75 16.41
C VAL A 47 -10.44 -35.94 16.84
N GLY A 48 -9.86 -37.14 16.92
CA GLY A 48 -10.56 -38.37 17.35
C GLY A 48 -11.00 -38.36 18.81
N TYR A 49 -10.43 -37.49 19.65
CA TYR A 49 -10.74 -37.42 21.07
C TYR A 49 -11.84 -36.39 21.35
N ARG A 50 -12.77 -36.74 22.24
CA ARG A 50 -13.84 -35.85 22.70
C ARG A 50 -13.27 -34.66 23.49
N PRO A 51 -13.97 -33.51 23.47
CA PRO A 51 -13.62 -32.39 24.34
C PRO A 51 -13.63 -32.81 25.82
N VAL A 52 -12.73 -32.25 26.63
CA VAL A 52 -12.59 -32.54 28.04
C VAL A 52 -13.54 -31.70 28.89
N SER A 53 -13.64 -30.39 28.58
CA SER A 53 -14.39 -29.43 29.37
C SER A 53 -15.34 -28.54 28.57
N ALA A 54 -15.04 -28.32 27.28
CA ALA A 54 -15.87 -27.51 26.39
C ALA A 54 -16.93 -28.36 25.64
N ARG A 55 -17.86 -27.69 24.97
CA ARG A 55 -18.85 -28.36 24.08
C ARG A 55 -18.21 -28.86 22.80
N TYR A 56 -17.22 -28.10 22.31
CA TYR A 56 -16.50 -28.36 21.08
C TYR A 56 -15.01 -28.30 21.32
N LYS A 57 -14.28 -29.13 20.64
CA LYS A 57 -12.84 -29.00 20.50
C LYS A 57 -12.55 -28.10 19.29
N ASN A 58 -11.87 -27.01 19.52
CA ASN A 58 -11.64 -25.99 18.50
C ASN A 58 -10.17 -25.99 18.10
N TYR A 59 -9.91 -26.10 16.82
CA TYR A 59 -8.58 -25.95 16.25
C TYR A 59 -8.54 -24.62 15.48
N ILE A 60 -7.74 -23.68 15.96
CA ILE A 60 -7.48 -22.41 15.31
C ILE A 60 -6.12 -22.55 14.64
N ILE A 61 -6.11 -22.52 13.31
CA ILE A 61 -4.88 -22.62 12.52
C ILE A 61 -4.64 -21.26 11.86
N ASP A 62 -3.65 -20.55 12.41
CA ASP A 62 -3.27 -19.24 11.90
C ASP A 62 -2.31 -19.38 10.72
N GLU A 63 -2.34 -18.42 9.82
CA GLU A 63 -1.58 -18.38 8.57
C GLU A 63 -1.63 -19.71 7.78
N VAL A 64 -2.81 -20.29 7.72
CA VAL A 64 -3.02 -21.64 7.16
C VAL A 64 -2.43 -21.83 5.76
N HIS A 65 -2.27 -20.73 4.99
CA HIS A 65 -1.65 -20.75 3.67
C HIS A 65 -0.17 -21.17 3.67
N MET A 66 0.49 -21.16 4.85
CA MET A 66 1.87 -21.64 5.02
C MET A 66 1.98 -23.17 5.09
N MET A 67 0.87 -23.87 5.29
CA MET A 67 0.86 -25.34 5.30
C MET A 67 1.27 -25.90 3.95
N SER A 68 1.99 -27.01 3.97
CA SER A 68 2.36 -27.74 2.76
C SER A 68 1.12 -28.37 2.07
N LYS A 69 1.21 -28.58 0.75
CA LYS A 69 0.13 -29.25 0.00
C LYS A 69 -0.19 -30.63 0.56
N SER A 70 0.80 -31.35 1.06
CA SER A 70 0.65 -32.67 1.67
C SER A 70 -0.06 -32.60 3.02
N ALA A 71 0.19 -31.55 3.82
CA ALA A 71 -0.55 -31.29 5.06
C ALA A 71 -2.03 -30.98 4.79
N PHE A 72 -2.32 -30.13 3.81
CA PHE A 72 -3.70 -29.89 3.38
C PHE A 72 -4.41 -31.17 2.92
N ASN A 73 -3.74 -32.01 2.12
CA ASN A 73 -4.33 -33.27 1.66
C ASN A 73 -4.63 -34.25 2.83
N ALA A 74 -3.79 -34.25 3.87
CA ALA A 74 -4.06 -35.07 5.04
C ALA A 74 -5.31 -34.61 5.80
N LEU A 75 -5.56 -33.29 5.89
CA LEU A 75 -6.73 -32.73 6.54
C LEU A 75 -8.04 -32.92 5.77
N LEU A 76 -8.00 -33.15 4.43
CA LEU A 76 -9.20 -33.20 3.58
C LEU A 76 -10.24 -34.18 4.10
N LYS A 77 -9.84 -35.39 4.48
CA LYS A 77 -10.78 -36.45 4.94
C LYS A 77 -11.51 -36.00 6.22
N THR A 78 -10.79 -35.37 7.14
CA THR A 78 -11.35 -34.85 8.40
C THR A 78 -12.28 -33.66 8.17
N LEU A 79 -12.00 -32.84 7.13
CA LEU A 79 -12.87 -31.72 6.75
C LEU A 79 -14.09 -32.15 5.92
N GLU A 80 -14.05 -33.31 5.28
CA GLU A 80 -15.19 -33.90 4.57
C GLU A 80 -16.19 -34.48 5.56
N GLU A 81 -15.70 -35.20 6.56
CA GLU A 81 -16.50 -35.89 7.58
C GLU A 81 -16.00 -35.49 8.98
N PRO A 82 -16.20 -34.21 9.38
CA PRO A 82 -15.74 -33.78 10.70
C PRO A 82 -16.58 -34.40 11.82
N PRO A 83 -15.98 -34.81 12.94
CA PRO A 83 -16.74 -35.20 14.12
C PRO A 83 -17.65 -34.08 14.63
N ASP A 84 -18.83 -34.40 15.12
CA ASP A 84 -19.87 -33.43 15.53
C ASP A 84 -19.38 -32.43 16.61
N ASN A 85 -18.38 -32.80 17.36
CA ASN A 85 -17.85 -32.03 18.49
C ASN A 85 -16.53 -31.30 18.18
N VAL A 86 -16.16 -31.16 16.91
CA VAL A 86 -14.93 -30.48 16.47
C VAL A 86 -15.27 -29.29 15.57
N LYS A 87 -14.52 -28.19 15.72
CA LYS A 87 -14.59 -27.00 14.88
C LYS A 87 -13.18 -26.65 14.43
N PHE A 88 -13.06 -26.32 13.14
CA PHE A 88 -11.84 -25.76 12.57
C PHE A 88 -12.06 -24.29 12.24
N ILE A 89 -11.11 -23.45 12.62
CA ILE A 89 -11.05 -22.03 12.29
C ILE A 89 -9.71 -21.80 11.58
N PHE A 90 -9.77 -21.47 10.29
CA PHE A 90 -8.60 -21.17 9.51
C PHE A 90 -8.47 -19.65 9.33
N ALA A 91 -7.35 -19.08 9.74
CA ALA A 91 -7.01 -17.70 9.48
C ALA A 91 -5.94 -17.62 8.39
N THR A 92 -6.07 -16.67 7.48
CA THR A 92 -5.09 -16.46 6.40
C THR A 92 -5.12 -15.02 5.90
N THR A 93 -3.96 -14.50 5.59
CA THR A 93 -3.79 -13.24 4.86
C THR A 93 -3.82 -13.46 3.34
N GLU A 94 -3.56 -14.70 2.86
CA GLU A 94 -3.45 -15.03 1.44
C GLU A 94 -4.41 -16.16 1.02
N ILE A 95 -5.70 -15.80 0.88
CA ILE A 95 -6.75 -16.77 0.50
C ILE A 95 -6.43 -17.51 -0.82
N ARG A 96 -5.71 -16.88 -1.76
CA ARG A 96 -5.38 -17.47 -3.07
C ARG A 96 -4.41 -18.65 -2.97
N LYS A 97 -3.64 -18.76 -1.88
CA LYS A 97 -2.73 -19.87 -1.63
C LYS A 97 -3.42 -21.07 -0.99
N VAL A 98 -4.62 -20.89 -0.42
CA VAL A 98 -5.39 -21.98 0.18
C VAL A 98 -6.08 -22.80 -0.94
N PRO A 99 -5.93 -24.15 -0.95
CA PRO A 99 -6.55 -24.99 -1.97
C PRO A 99 -8.07 -24.85 -2.03
N VAL A 100 -8.61 -24.81 -3.25
CA VAL A 100 -10.07 -24.70 -3.49
C VAL A 100 -10.84 -25.84 -2.82
N THR A 101 -10.24 -27.02 -2.71
CA THR A 101 -10.81 -28.21 -2.04
C THR A 101 -11.07 -27.96 -0.54
N ILE A 102 -10.28 -27.14 0.12
CA ILE A 102 -10.48 -26.68 1.51
C ILE A 102 -11.56 -25.61 1.53
N LEU A 103 -11.40 -24.56 0.69
CA LEU A 103 -12.34 -23.44 0.66
C LEU A 103 -13.78 -23.84 0.39
N SER A 104 -14.00 -24.86 -0.45
CA SER A 104 -15.35 -25.36 -0.76
C SER A 104 -16.07 -26.03 0.42
N ARG A 105 -15.34 -26.37 1.49
CA ARG A 105 -15.85 -27.00 2.73
C ARG A 105 -15.90 -26.06 3.91
N CYS A 106 -15.47 -24.80 3.73
CA CYS A 106 -15.41 -23.82 4.77
C CYS A 106 -16.40 -22.68 4.51
N GLN A 107 -17.00 -22.18 5.56
CA GLN A 107 -17.67 -20.87 5.51
C GLN A 107 -16.63 -19.79 5.57
N ARG A 108 -16.66 -18.84 4.62
CA ARG A 108 -15.71 -17.76 4.51
C ARG A 108 -16.26 -16.51 5.18
N PHE A 109 -15.39 -15.83 5.94
CA PHE A 109 -15.61 -14.52 6.55
C PHE A 109 -14.46 -13.59 6.16
N ASP A 110 -14.75 -12.54 5.40
CA ASP A 110 -13.74 -11.56 5.02
C ASP A 110 -13.67 -10.46 6.07
N LEU A 111 -12.50 -10.32 6.71
CA LEU A 111 -12.21 -9.23 7.62
C LEU A 111 -11.64 -8.05 6.84
N ARG A 112 -12.14 -6.84 7.14
CA ARG A 112 -11.72 -5.62 6.46
C ARG A 112 -10.60 -4.94 7.27
N ARG A 113 -9.77 -4.18 6.56
CA ARG A 113 -8.87 -3.23 7.19
C ARG A 113 -9.67 -2.15 7.89
N VAL A 114 -9.13 -1.61 8.98
CA VAL A 114 -9.77 -0.53 9.73
C VAL A 114 -9.46 0.81 9.05
N ASP A 115 -10.48 1.65 8.90
CA ASP A 115 -10.29 2.98 8.33
C ASP A 115 -9.36 3.82 9.22
N SER A 116 -8.53 4.68 8.60
CA SER A 116 -7.50 5.45 9.30
C SER A 116 -8.07 6.34 10.41
N ASP A 117 -9.24 6.93 10.21
CA ASP A 117 -9.89 7.81 11.20
C ASP A 117 -10.36 7.02 12.42
N VAL A 118 -10.91 5.82 12.20
CA VAL A 118 -11.33 4.91 13.29
C VAL A 118 -10.11 4.43 14.05
N LEU A 119 -9.02 4.12 13.34
CA LEU A 119 -7.76 3.67 13.94
C LEU A 119 -7.11 4.80 14.76
N ALA A 120 -7.07 6.02 14.25
CA ALA A 120 -6.56 7.20 14.98
C ALA A 120 -7.38 7.46 16.28
N ALA A 121 -8.70 7.36 16.21
CA ALA A 121 -9.56 7.48 17.40
C ALA A 121 -9.31 6.38 18.42
N HIS A 122 -9.08 5.15 17.96
CA HIS A 122 -8.72 4.02 18.82
C HIS A 122 -7.37 4.26 19.52
N LEU A 123 -6.35 4.69 18.78
CA LEU A 123 -5.04 5.06 19.34
C LEU A 123 -5.14 6.18 20.39
N ALA A 124 -5.95 7.21 20.13
CA ALA A 124 -6.20 8.30 21.09
C ALA A 124 -6.82 7.77 22.41
N SER A 125 -7.75 6.81 22.31
CA SER A 125 -8.31 6.13 23.50
C SER A 125 -7.24 5.38 24.28
N ILE A 126 -6.37 4.67 23.60
CA ILE A 126 -5.26 3.93 24.25
C ILE A 126 -4.27 4.89 24.90
N CYS A 127 -3.88 5.96 24.22
CA CYS A 127 -3.01 7.00 24.78
C CYS A 127 -3.59 7.57 26.09
N THR A 128 -4.91 7.78 26.15
CA THR A 128 -5.59 8.24 27.34
C THR A 128 -5.52 7.22 28.48
N HIS A 129 -5.71 5.93 28.18
CA HIS A 129 -5.65 4.86 29.18
C HIS A 129 -4.23 4.61 29.71
N GLU A 130 -3.24 4.66 28.85
CA GLU A 130 -1.83 4.41 29.17
C GLU A 130 -1.08 5.69 29.61
N SER A 131 -1.77 6.83 29.66
CA SER A 131 -1.17 8.14 29.99
C SER A 131 -0.03 8.55 29.04
N ILE A 132 -0.14 8.19 27.78
CA ILE A 132 0.81 8.58 26.72
C ILE A 132 0.38 9.93 26.16
N ASN A 133 1.31 10.91 26.13
CA ASN A 133 1.05 12.22 25.54
C ASN A 133 1.41 12.20 24.06
N ALA A 134 0.41 12.27 23.19
CA ALA A 134 0.58 12.23 21.73
C ALA A 134 -0.30 13.28 21.04
N ASP A 135 0.29 13.96 20.05
CA ASP A 135 -0.46 14.88 19.20
C ASP A 135 -1.46 14.13 18.32
N PRO A 136 -2.67 14.68 18.09
CA PRO A 136 -3.64 14.09 17.17
C PRO A 136 -3.06 13.88 15.76
N GLU A 137 -2.18 14.76 15.31
CA GLU A 137 -1.51 14.66 14.03
C GLU A 137 -0.55 13.47 14.00
N ALA A 138 0.22 13.22 15.06
CA ALA A 138 1.08 12.05 15.21
C ALA A 138 0.27 10.74 15.10
N LEU A 139 -0.88 10.66 15.80
CA LEU A 139 -1.76 9.50 15.74
C LEU A 139 -2.34 9.29 14.32
N SER A 140 -2.62 10.37 13.60
CA SER A 140 -3.04 10.30 12.19
C SER A 140 -1.91 9.78 11.29
N VAL A 141 -0.65 10.16 11.53
CA VAL A 141 0.50 9.63 10.79
C VAL A 141 0.69 8.14 11.05
N ILE A 142 0.63 7.72 12.33
CA ILE A 142 0.72 6.29 12.72
C ILE A 142 -0.40 5.48 12.05
N SER A 143 -1.65 5.95 12.12
CA SER A 143 -2.80 5.22 11.56
C SER A 143 -2.70 5.03 10.05
N ARG A 144 -2.15 6.01 9.33
CA ARG A 144 -1.87 5.90 7.89
C ARG A 144 -0.72 4.94 7.60
N ALA A 145 0.37 5.01 8.37
CA ALA A 145 1.52 4.13 8.20
C ALA A 145 1.16 2.66 8.48
N ALA A 146 0.22 2.41 9.38
CA ALA A 146 -0.27 1.07 9.72
C ALA A 146 -1.24 0.47 8.69
N GLU A 147 -1.66 1.23 7.65
CA GLU A 147 -2.50 0.76 6.56
C GLU A 147 -3.75 -0.02 6.99
N GLY A 148 -4.37 0.36 8.12
CA GLY A 148 -5.56 -0.28 8.66
C GLY A 148 -5.29 -1.53 9.51
N SER A 149 -4.04 -1.80 9.87
CA SER A 149 -3.63 -2.84 10.82
C SER A 149 -3.58 -2.28 12.24
N VAL A 150 -4.43 -2.80 13.13
CA VAL A 150 -4.41 -2.41 14.56
C VAL A 150 -3.11 -2.84 15.22
N ARG A 151 -2.61 -4.06 14.91
CA ARG A 151 -1.35 -4.58 15.48
C ARG A 151 -0.18 -3.64 15.14
N ASP A 152 -0.04 -3.29 13.85
CA ASP A 152 1.08 -2.47 13.41
C ASP A 152 0.98 -1.05 13.98
N SER A 153 -0.23 -0.49 14.08
CA SER A 153 -0.45 0.81 14.69
C SER A 153 -0.06 0.86 16.17
N LEU A 154 -0.36 -0.21 16.92
CA LEU A 154 0.05 -0.32 18.32
C LEU A 154 1.56 -0.48 18.45
N SER A 155 2.17 -1.29 17.59
CA SER A 155 3.62 -1.47 17.59
C SER A 155 4.36 -0.16 17.28
N LEU A 156 3.85 0.62 16.31
CA LEU A 156 4.39 1.95 15.99
C LEU A 156 4.20 2.94 17.13
N LEU A 157 3.05 2.92 17.81
CA LEU A 157 2.78 3.78 18.96
C LEU A 157 3.73 3.44 20.13
N ASP A 158 3.94 2.16 20.40
CA ASP A 158 4.84 1.67 21.47
C ASP A 158 6.29 2.08 21.19
N GLN A 159 6.76 1.91 19.95
CA GLN A 159 8.07 2.37 19.51
C GLN A 159 8.24 3.88 19.69
N ALA A 160 7.24 4.66 19.26
CA ALA A 160 7.26 6.11 19.41
C ALA A 160 7.29 6.56 20.86
N ALA A 161 6.51 5.90 21.74
CA ALA A 161 6.51 6.17 23.17
C ALA A 161 7.85 5.84 23.82
N ALA A 162 8.51 4.77 23.37
CA ALA A 162 9.84 4.40 23.86
C ALA A 162 10.96 5.36 23.44
N MET A 163 10.82 6.00 22.27
CA MET A 163 11.82 6.94 21.75
C MET A 163 11.64 8.37 22.24
N THR A 164 10.48 8.74 22.77
CA THR A 164 10.12 10.11 23.12
C THR A 164 9.86 10.24 24.61
N ALA A 165 10.57 11.14 25.30
CA ALA A 165 10.43 11.30 26.75
C ALA A 165 9.14 12.05 27.18
N ASP A 166 8.67 13.02 26.37
CA ASP A 166 7.60 13.93 26.76
C ASP A 166 6.33 13.78 25.92
N GLN A 167 6.41 14.11 24.63
CA GLN A 167 5.26 14.16 23.72
C GLN A 167 5.60 13.56 22.36
N ILE A 168 4.74 12.70 21.87
CA ILE A 168 4.85 12.13 20.53
C ILE A 168 4.31 13.13 19.53
N SER A 169 5.20 13.68 18.68
CA SER A 169 4.85 14.62 17.59
C SER A 169 4.86 13.91 16.23
N ALA A 170 4.22 14.54 15.24
CA ALA A 170 4.24 14.05 13.86
C ALA A 170 5.67 13.95 13.29
N ASP A 171 6.55 14.91 13.63
CA ASP A 171 7.94 14.90 13.19
C ASP A 171 8.73 13.75 13.79
N ASN A 172 8.48 13.41 15.07
CA ASN A 172 9.10 12.25 15.71
C ASN A 172 8.73 10.96 15.02
N ILE A 173 7.45 10.82 14.63
CA ILE A 173 6.98 9.65 13.88
C ILE A 173 7.60 9.60 12.47
N ALA A 174 7.66 10.74 11.78
CA ALA A 174 8.29 10.82 10.47
C ALA A 174 9.75 10.37 10.53
N ALA A 175 10.52 10.90 11.49
CA ALA A 175 11.92 10.51 11.71
C ALA A 175 12.07 9.02 12.05
N MET A 176 11.20 8.48 12.91
CA MET A 176 11.18 7.04 13.27
C MET A 176 10.93 6.16 12.04
N LEU A 177 10.07 6.59 11.12
CA LEU A 177 9.73 5.88 9.89
C LEU A 177 10.74 6.12 8.75
N GLY A 178 11.81 6.91 8.98
CA GLY A 178 12.78 7.30 7.95
C GLY A 178 12.15 8.15 6.84
N ARG A 179 11.05 8.86 7.14
CA ARG A 179 10.36 9.75 6.19
C ARG A 179 10.85 11.19 6.36
N PRO A 180 10.87 11.99 5.28
CA PRO A 180 11.06 13.42 5.41
C PRO A 180 9.98 14.06 6.29
N GLY A 181 10.30 15.21 6.88
CA GLY A 181 9.27 16.07 7.46
C GLY A 181 8.22 16.43 6.40
N ARG A 182 6.98 16.59 6.82
CA ARG A 182 5.87 16.87 5.87
C ARG A 182 6.09 18.14 5.06
N THR A 183 6.62 19.18 5.69
CA THR A 183 6.97 20.44 5.04
C THR A 183 8.05 20.25 3.98
N ASP A 184 9.03 19.39 4.26
CA ASP A 184 10.14 19.12 3.34
C ASP A 184 9.65 18.35 2.10
N SER A 185 8.75 17.38 2.27
CA SER A 185 8.14 16.65 1.14
C SER A 185 7.32 17.58 0.25
N ILE A 186 6.54 18.50 0.84
CA ILE A 186 5.77 19.51 0.09
C ILE A 186 6.70 20.44 -0.67
N ALA A 187 7.73 20.99 -0.02
CA ALA A 187 8.70 21.88 -0.64
C ALA A 187 9.46 21.19 -1.80
N MET A 188 9.88 19.95 -1.59
CA MET A 188 10.54 19.12 -2.62
C MET A 188 9.65 18.92 -3.85
N LEU A 189 8.37 18.58 -3.62
CA LEU A 189 7.42 18.36 -4.72
C LEU A 189 7.09 19.66 -5.45
N ASP A 190 6.87 20.76 -4.74
CA ASP A 190 6.58 22.06 -5.33
C ASP A 190 7.74 22.55 -6.20
N ALA A 191 8.98 22.46 -5.72
CA ALA A 191 10.18 22.75 -6.50
C ALA A 191 10.26 21.89 -7.76
N ALA A 192 10.10 20.57 -7.64
CA ALA A 192 10.13 19.66 -8.79
C ALA A 192 9.01 19.98 -9.79
N MET A 193 7.79 20.22 -9.33
CA MET A 193 6.64 20.50 -10.19
C MET A 193 6.65 21.90 -10.80
N SER A 194 7.35 22.86 -10.22
CA SER A 194 7.60 24.18 -10.79
C SER A 194 8.77 24.21 -11.79
N GLY A 195 9.56 23.12 -11.85
CA GLY A 195 10.74 23.00 -12.72
C GLY A 195 12.04 23.48 -12.12
N ASP A 196 12.06 23.75 -10.82
CA ASP A 196 13.26 24.06 -10.04
C ASP A 196 13.97 22.77 -9.58
N ALA A 197 14.80 22.23 -10.48
CA ALA A 197 15.57 21.04 -10.19
C ALA A 197 16.57 21.24 -9.04
N ALA A 198 17.17 22.43 -8.93
CA ALA A 198 18.15 22.72 -7.88
C ALA A 198 17.49 22.74 -6.50
N GLY A 199 16.36 23.45 -6.35
CA GLY A 199 15.60 23.47 -5.10
C GLY A 199 15.08 22.08 -4.70
N ALA A 200 14.66 21.25 -5.67
CA ALA A 200 14.23 19.89 -5.37
C ALA A 200 15.38 18.99 -4.87
N LEU A 201 16.58 19.13 -5.44
CA LEU A 201 17.78 18.42 -5.01
C LEU A 201 18.26 18.87 -3.62
N ASP A 202 18.25 20.17 -3.35
CA ASP A 202 18.62 20.73 -2.05
C ASP A 202 17.65 20.24 -0.95
N ALA A 203 16.35 20.18 -1.25
CA ALA A 203 15.34 19.64 -0.35
C ALA A 203 15.55 18.14 -0.07
N LEU A 204 15.88 17.34 -1.10
CA LEU A 204 16.21 15.91 -0.93
C LEU A 204 17.45 15.72 -0.07
N ALA A 205 18.52 16.48 -0.34
CA ALA A 205 19.76 16.42 0.43
C ALA A 205 19.56 16.80 1.89
N SER A 206 18.75 17.84 2.16
CA SER A 206 18.38 18.25 3.52
C SER A 206 17.59 17.16 4.23
N ALA A 207 16.57 16.59 3.58
CA ALA A 207 15.78 15.49 4.15
C ALA A 207 16.65 14.28 4.47
N HIS A 208 17.57 13.91 3.58
CA HIS A 208 18.48 12.79 3.81
C HIS A 208 19.47 13.05 4.96
N THR A 209 19.98 14.28 5.10
CA THR A 209 20.82 14.69 6.23
C THR A 209 20.06 14.58 7.57
N ASN A 210 18.75 14.81 7.55
CA ASN A 210 17.84 14.66 8.68
C ASN A 210 17.38 13.20 8.91
N GLY A 211 17.96 12.23 8.19
CA GLY A 211 17.70 10.80 8.39
C GLY A 211 16.61 10.20 7.49
N ALA A 212 16.09 10.95 6.53
CA ALA A 212 15.10 10.39 5.61
C ALA A 212 15.75 9.49 4.55
N GLU A 213 15.14 8.32 4.34
CA GLU A 213 15.55 7.39 3.27
C GLU A 213 15.05 7.90 1.90
N PRO A 214 15.88 7.88 0.85
CA PRO A 214 15.50 8.36 -0.48
C PRO A 214 14.24 7.70 -1.05
N GLU A 215 14.07 6.41 -0.80
CA GLU A 215 12.90 5.63 -1.21
C GLU A 215 11.63 6.17 -0.54
N MET A 216 11.68 6.42 0.76
CA MET A 216 10.57 6.96 1.53
C MET A 216 10.24 8.40 1.13
N ALA A 217 11.25 9.21 0.81
CA ALA A 217 11.05 10.56 0.30
C ALA A 217 10.24 10.54 -1.01
N ILE A 218 10.58 9.67 -1.93
CA ILE A 218 9.84 9.55 -3.20
C ILE A 218 8.44 8.96 -2.98
N ALA A 219 8.27 8.01 -2.06
CA ALA A 219 6.96 7.49 -1.69
C ALA A 219 6.02 8.57 -1.14
N ASP A 220 6.55 9.51 -0.35
CA ASP A 220 5.79 10.67 0.15
C ASP A 220 5.37 11.62 -0.99
N LEU A 221 6.24 11.86 -1.99
CA LEU A 221 5.86 12.63 -3.18
C LEU A 221 4.74 11.95 -3.96
N MET A 222 4.77 10.61 -4.06
CA MET A 222 3.69 9.84 -4.69
C MET A 222 2.37 10.01 -3.93
N ASP A 223 2.36 9.93 -2.60
CA ASP A 223 1.16 10.13 -1.79
C ASP A 223 0.57 11.53 -2.01
N LEU A 224 1.40 12.59 -2.04
CA LEU A 224 0.98 13.96 -2.32
C LEU A 224 0.35 14.10 -3.73
N ILE A 225 0.98 13.54 -4.76
CA ILE A 225 0.44 13.54 -6.14
C ILE A 225 -0.87 12.77 -6.23
N HIS A 226 -0.98 11.63 -5.56
CA HIS A 226 -2.21 10.84 -5.52
C HIS A 226 -3.37 11.64 -4.91
N ARG A 227 -3.16 12.26 -3.75
CA ARG A 227 -4.18 13.09 -3.09
C ARG A 227 -4.59 14.29 -3.94
N SER A 228 -3.59 14.98 -4.51
CA SER A 228 -3.87 16.09 -5.43
C SER A 228 -4.67 15.62 -6.65
N SER A 229 -4.39 14.42 -7.16
CA SER A 229 -5.14 13.84 -8.28
C SER A 229 -6.58 13.50 -7.93
N LEU A 230 -6.84 13.02 -6.70
CA LEU A 230 -8.20 12.77 -6.22
C LEU A 230 -9.01 14.07 -6.13
N ILE A 231 -8.40 15.15 -5.61
CA ILE A 231 -9.05 16.46 -5.55
C ILE A 231 -9.30 17.01 -6.96
N ALA A 232 -8.32 16.95 -7.86
CA ALA A 232 -8.48 17.35 -9.26
C ALA A 232 -9.57 16.57 -9.99
N ALA A 233 -9.87 15.34 -9.54
CA ALA A 233 -10.97 14.51 -10.06
C ALA A 233 -12.34 14.83 -9.43
N GLY A 234 -12.43 15.79 -8.51
CA GLY A 234 -13.64 16.19 -7.83
C GLY A 234 -13.83 15.56 -6.43
N GLY A 235 -12.80 14.95 -5.88
CA GLY A 235 -12.79 14.47 -4.49
C GLY A 235 -12.77 15.61 -3.47
N SER A 236 -13.16 15.30 -2.21
CA SER A 236 -13.12 16.26 -1.12
C SER A 236 -11.72 16.38 -0.52
N ALA A 237 -11.35 17.59 -0.08
CA ALA A 237 -10.15 17.88 0.69
C ALA A 237 -10.34 17.72 2.21
N ASP A 238 -11.52 17.27 2.68
CA ASP A 238 -11.87 17.24 4.12
C ASP A 238 -11.02 16.23 4.91
N SER A 239 -10.51 15.20 4.25
CA SER A 239 -9.62 14.19 4.87
C SER A 239 -8.15 14.62 4.97
N LEU A 240 -7.80 15.81 4.47
CA LEU A 240 -6.45 16.35 4.57
C LEU A 240 -6.22 17.04 5.91
N LEU A 241 -5.00 16.93 6.41
CA LEU A 241 -4.55 17.76 7.52
C LEU A 241 -4.56 19.24 7.11
N GLU A 242 -4.82 20.12 8.07
CA GLU A 242 -4.94 21.56 7.80
C GLU A 242 -3.69 22.11 7.09
N ALA A 243 -2.49 21.69 7.54
CA ALA A 243 -1.21 22.11 6.95
C ALA A 243 -1.02 21.62 5.49
N GLU A 244 -1.66 20.53 5.09
CA GLU A 244 -1.57 19.95 3.74
C GLU A 244 -2.58 20.54 2.76
N ARG A 245 -3.69 21.06 3.28
CA ARG A 245 -4.86 21.42 2.45
C ARG A 245 -4.52 22.44 1.36
N ALA A 246 -3.83 23.51 1.73
CA ALA A 246 -3.47 24.55 0.77
C ALA A 246 -2.47 24.06 -0.31
N PRO A 247 -1.32 23.42 0.05
CA PRO A 247 -0.36 22.97 -0.97
C PRO A 247 -0.94 21.84 -1.85
N VAL A 248 -1.67 20.89 -1.31
CA VAL A 248 -2.26 19.79 -2.10
C VAL A 248 -3.34 20.31 -3.05
N THR A 249 -4.13 21.31 -2.64
CA THR A 249 -5.11 21.98 -3.52
C THR A 249 -4.40 22.76 -4.63
N ALA A 250 -3.34 23.48 -4.34
CA ALA A 250 -2.55 24.19 -5.36
C ALA A 250 -1.94 23.24 -6.40
N LEU A 251 -1.47 22.06 -5.96
CA LEU A 251 -1.03 21.02 -6.89
C LEU A 251 -2.18 20.45 -7.73
N ALA A 252 -3.38 20.30 -7.16
CA ALA A 252 -4.56 19.83 -7.88
C ALA A 252 -4.96 20.77 -9.04
N ASP A 253 -4.76 22.07 -8.88
CA ASP A 253 -5.01 23.10 -9.91
C ASP A 253 -4.10 22.94 -11.14
N MET A 254 -2.99 22.21 -11.04
CA MET A 254 -2.14 21.88 -12.19
C MET A 254 -2.82 20.95 -13.22
N GLY A 255 -3.91 20.29 -12.81
CA GLY A 255 -4.75 19.45 -13.63
C GLY A 255 -4.27 18.00 -13.75
N ILE A 256 -5.27 17.12 -13.97
CA ILE A 256 -5.11 15.66 -13.91
C ILE A 256 -4.07 15.11 -14.90
N ALA A 257 -3.95 15.72 -16.09
CA ALA A 257 -2.99 15.26 -17.10
C ALA A 257 -1.52 15.46 -16.68
N ARG A 258 -1.24 16.56 -15.95
CA ARG A 258 0.10 16.86 -15.45
C ARG A 258 0.43 15.97 -14.23
N LEU A 259 -0.52 15.85 -13.31
CA LEU A 259 -0.40 14.98 -12.15
C LEU A 259 -0.24 13.50 -12.54
N GLY A 260 -0.99 13.02 -13.54
CA GLY A 260 -0.88 11.65 -14.04
C GLY A 260 0.49 11.33 -14.66
N ARG A 261 1.10 12.28 -15.36
CA ARG A 261 2.48 12.11 -15.87
C ARG A 261 3.51 12.07 -14.75
N ALA A 262 3.36 12.96 -13.76
CA ALA A 262 4.22 12.98 -12.58
C ALA A 262 4.10 11.66 -11.80
N TRP A 263 2.88 11.17 -11.58
CA TRP A 263 2.62 9.88 -10.95
C TRP A 263 3.33 8.72 -11.66
N GLN A 264 3.18 8.61 -12.99
CA GLN A 264 3.83 7.53 -13.75
C GLN A 264 5.36 7.59 -13.65
N MET A 265 5.92 8.80 -13.66
CA MET A 265 7.37 8.97 -13.53
C MET A 265 7.85 8.60 -12.12
N LEU A 266 7.15 9.05 -11.08
CA LEU A 266 7.47 8.72 -9.70
C LEU A 266 7.33 7.22 -9.44
N LEU A 267 6.26 6.58 -9.91
CA LEU A 267 6.04 5.14 -9.76
C LEU A 267 7.17 4.31 -10.38
N LYS A 268 7.57 4.66 -11.59
CA LYS A 268 8.70 4.00 -12.26
C LYS A 268 10.02 4.28 -11.53
N GLY A 269 10.26 5.53 -11.15
CA GLY A 269 11.47 5.94 -10.46
C GLY A 269 11.60 5.31 -9.08
N HIS A 270 10.52 5.16 -8.33
CA HIS A 270 10.49 4.48 -7.05
C HIS A 270 10.98 3.02 -7.19
N ALA A 271 10.46 2.29 -8.18
CA ALA A 271 10.92 0.93 -8.48
C ALA A 271 12.41 0.87 -8.91
N GLU A 272 12.89 1.91 -9.62
CA GLU A 272 14.32 2.03 -9.96
C GLU A 272 15.18 2.26 -8.71
N ILE A 273 14.74 3.10 -7.75
CA ILE A 273 15.47 3.41 -6.51
C ILE A 273 15.62 2.15 -5.64
N THR A 274 14.53 1.38 -5.45
CA THR A 274 14.53 0.16 -4.63
C THR A 274 15.56 -0.88 -5.11
N THR A 275 15.88 -0.89 -6.41
CA THR A 275 16.83 -1.84 -7.01
C THR A 275 18.20 -1.23 -7.33
N ALA A 276 18.35 0.09 -7.18
CA ALA A 276 19.57 0.78 -7.55
C ALA A 276 20.73 0.51 -6.57
N PRO A 277 21.97 0.32 -7.08
CA PRO A 277 23.15 0.24 -6.22
C PRO A 277 23.41 1.52 -5.39
N GLN A 278 22.94 2.65 -5.87
CA GLN A 278 23.05 3.96 -5.21
C GLN A 278 21.66 4.62 -5.19
N PRO A 279 20.84 4.35 -4.16
CA PRO A 279 19.45 4.86 -4.08
C PRO A 279 19.37 6.40 -4.14
N MET A 280 20.32 7.11 -3.49
CA MET A 280 20.36 8.58 -3.49
C MET A 280 20.54 9.13 -4.91
N ALA A 281 21.52 8.64 -5.66
CA ALA A 281 21.76 9.10 -7.03
C ALA A 281 20.57 8.78 -7.96
N ALA A 282 19.88 7.67 -7.75
CA ALA A 282 18.66 7.34 -8.48
C ALA A 282 17.51 8.31 -8.17
N ALA A 283 17.34 8.69 -6.89
CA ALA A 283 16.35 9.68 -6.46
C ALA A 283 16.65 11.08 -7.03
N GLU A 284 17.92 11.52 -6.99
CA GLU A 284 18.35 12.77 -7.61
C GLU A 284 18.03 12.81 -9.11
N MET A 285 18.36 11.75 -9.84
CA MET A 285 18.05 11.65 -11.27
C MET A 285 16.55 11.64 -11.55
N LEU A 286 15.76 11.05 -10.66
CA LEU A 286 14.30 11.07 -10.77
C LEU A 286 13.75 12.49 -10.61
N LEU A 287 14.21 13.25 -9.60
CA LEU A 287 13.78 14.63 -9.37
C LEU A 287 14.18 15.55 -10.53
N ILE A 288 15.39 15.41 -11.08
CA ILE A 288 15.82 16.14 -12.29
C ILE A 288 14.87 15.85 -13.46
N ARG A 289 14.56 14.58 -13.71
CA ARG A 289 13.60 14.18 -14.76
C ARG A 289 12.22 14.75 -14.53
N LEU A 290 11.73 14.74 -13.28
CA LEU A 290 10.43 15.28 -12.90
C LEU A 290 10.37 16.79 -13.14
N ALA A 291 11.38 17.55 -12.75
CA ALA A 291 11.47 19.00 -12.94
C ALA A 291 11.48 19.37 -14.45
N HIS A 292 12.18 18.61 -15.27
CA HIS A 292 12.15 18.83 -16.71
C HIS A 292 10.81 18.47 -17.35
N LEU A 293 10.15 17.41 -16.90
CA LEU A 293 8.82 17.02 -17.40
C LEU A 293 7.76 18.06 -17.05
N ALA A 294 7.86 18.70 -15.91
CA ALA A 294 6.93 19.73 -15.44
C ALA A 294 6.81 20.89 -16.43
N ASN A 295 7.88 21.23 -17.13
CA ASN A 295 7.95 22.32 -18.10
C ASN A 295 7.63 21.91 -19.54
N MET A 296 7.40 20.63 -19.83
CA MET A 296 7.07 20.19 -21.18
C MET A 296 5.61 20.53 -21.54
N PRO A 297 5.38 21.22 -22.66
CA PRO A 297 4.02 21.54 -23.10
C PRO A 297 3.24 20.25 -23.41
N THR A 298 1.95 20.26 -23.12
CA THR A 298 1.08 19.14 -23.52
C THR A 298 0.89 19.11 -25.04
N PRO A 299 0.54 17.96 -25.62
CA PRO A 299 0.16 17.90 -27.04
C PRO A 299 -0.94 18.91 -27.40
N ALA A 300 -1.88 19.14 -26.47
CA ALA A 300 -2.94 20.15 -26.65
C ALA A 300 -2.38 21.59 -26.69
N ASP A 301 -1.38 21.89 -25.85
CA ASP A 301 -0.72 23.20 -25.88
C ASP A 301 0.04 23.44 -27.18
N ILE A 302 0.70 22.39 -27.70
CA ILE A 302 1.41 22.46 -28.99
C ILE A 302 0.42 22.66 -30.11
N ILE A 303 -0.67 21.89 -30.14
CA ILE A 303 -1.73 22.03 -31.14
C ILE A 303 -2.37 23.41 -31.07
N GLY A 304 -2.67 23.90 -29.89
CA GLY A 304 -3.21 25.26 -29.67
C GLY A 304 -2.27 26.37 -30.14
N LYS A 305 -0.95 26.22 -29.96
CA LYS A 305 0.06 27.16 -30.47
C LYS A 305 0.20 27.08 -31.98
N LEU A 306 0.15 25.90 -32.58
CA LEU A 306 0.17 25.71 -34.02
C LEU A 306 -1.13 26.19 -34.71
N GLY A 307 -2.28 26.05 -34.06
CA GLY A 307 -3.56 26.55 -34.55
C GLY A 307 -3.66 28.09 -34.57
N ARG A 308 -3.06 28.77 -33.62
CA ARG A 308 -3.01 30.24 -33.56
C ARG A 308 -2.03 30.86 -34.57
N GLY A 309 -1.11 30.09 -35.12
CA GLY A 309 -0.18 30.57 -36.18
C GLY A 309 -0.74 30.61 -37.58
N LYS A 310 -2.02 30.22 -37.81
CA LYS A 310 -2.64 30.23 -39.15
C LYS A 310 -3.44 31.49 -39.51
N ASP A 311 -3.54 32.46 -38.60
CA ASP A 311 -4.21 33.72 -38.87
C ASP A 311 -3.27 34.86 -39.33
N ALA A 312 -2.07 34.54 -39.84
CA ALA A 312 -1.26 35.49 -40.55
C ALA A 312 -1.69 35.47 -42.05
N ALA A 313 -2.23 36.60 -42.52
CA ALA A 313 -2.82 36.83 -43.80
C ALA A 313 -1.95 36.38 -45.01
N PRO A 314 -2.55 35.96 -46.10
CA PRO A 314 -1.81 35.54 -47.30
C PRO A 314 -1.24 36.73 -48.02
N THR A 315 0.06 36.86 -48.12
CA THR A 315 0.74 37.80 -49.02
C THR A 315 0.91 37.13 -50.39
N ALA A 316 0.26 37.76 -51.35
CA ALA A 316 0.46 37.79 -52.84
C ALA A 316 1.07 36.59 -53.58
N ALA A 317 0.31 36.16 -54.56
CA ALA A 317 0.61 35.18 -55.55
C ALA A 317 1.92 35.44 -56.33
N ALA A 318 2.73 34.39 -56.47
CA ALA A 318 3.74 34.29 -57.56
C ALA A 318 3.31 33.19 -58.52
N LYS A 319 3.45 33.50 -59.82
CA LYS A 319 3.04 32.76 -61.05
C LYS A 319 3.69 31.35 -61.10
N PRO A 320 3.05 30.39 -61.78
CA PRO A 320 3.54 29.04 -61.93
C PRO A 320 4.65 28.92 -62.96
N ALA A 321 5.70 28.20 -62.67
CA ALA A 321 6.70 27.69 -63.57
C ALA A 321 6.47 26.19 -63.83
N SER A 322 6.67 25.84 -65.11
CA SER A 322 6.38 24.61 -65.80
C SER A 322 6.92 23.31 -65.20
N THR A 323 6.13 22.24 -65.36
CA THR A 323 6.40 20.82 -65.18
C THR A 323 7.57 20.26 -65.98
N PRO A 324 8.29 19.28 -65.55
CA PRO A 324 8.63 18.11 -66.34
C PRO A 324 8.24 16.78 -65.72
N ALA A 325 7.71 15.97 -66.56
CA ALA A 325 7.63 14.53 -66.75
C ALA A 325 7.78 13.54 -65.59
N ALA A 326 6.85 12.59 -65.64
CA ALA A 326 6.67 11.37 -64.85
C ALA A 326 7.88 10.44 -64.93
N GLU A 327 8.18 9.84 -63.78
CA GLU A 327 8.89 8.55 -63.69
C GLU A 327 8.07 7.51 -62.91
N SER A 328 8.21 6.28 -63.37
CA SER A 328 7.36 5.11 -63.14
C SER A 328 7.42 4.50 -61.74
N PRO A 329 6.44 3.68 -61.33
CA PRO A 329 6.38 3.13 -59.99
C PRO A 329 7.33 1.95 -59.81
N VAL A 330 7.99 1.91 -58.64
CA VAL A 330 8.85 0.81 -58.22
C VAL A 330 8.00 -0.29 -57.56
N SER A 331 8.12 -1.51 -58.13
CA SER A 331 7.45 -2.73 -57.66
C SER A 331 8.16 -3.28 -56.43
N TYR A 332 7.44 -3.47 -55.32
CA TYR A 332 7.90 -4.22 -54.17
C TYR A 332 7.63 -5.71 -54.36
N THR A 333 8.69 -6.53 -54.47
CA THR A 333 8.61 -7.98 -54.43
C THR A 333 8.60 -8.49 -53.01
N HIS A 334 7.58 -9.25 -52.64
CA HIS A 334 7.48 -10.01 -51.40
C HIS A 334 8.52 -11.14 -51.32
N LEU A 335 9.31 -11.15 -50.25
CA LEU A 335 10.09 -12.31 -49.85
C LEU A 335 9.23 -13.22 -48.95
N ARG A 336 8.90 -14.43 -49.45
CA ARG A 336 8.33 -15.54 -48.73
C ARG A 336 9.39 -16.14 -47.80
N ALA A 337 9.04 -16.28 -46.54
CA ALA A 337 9.78 -17.13 -45.62
C ALA A 337 9.53 -18.61 -45.94
N HIS A 338 10.57 -19.41 -46.04
CA HIS A 338 10.53 -20.86 -46.10
C HIS A 338 10.52 -21.42 -44.66
N GLU A 339 9.50 -22.21 -44.42
CA GLU A 339 9.53 -23.24 -43.35
C GLU A 339 10.42 -24.40 -43.84
N THR A 340 11.29 -24.89 -42.96
CA THR A 340 11.71 -26.29 -43.00
C THR A 340 12.15 -26.77 -41.60
N ALA A 341 11.49 -27.87 -41.20
CA ALA A 341 11.86 -28.99 -40.33
C ALA A 341 12.33 -28.70 -38.92
#